data_319a1fabb3eb774ca41cc2c4c0f3d88e
#
_entry.id   319a1fabb3eb774ca41cc2c4c0f3d88e
#
_cell.length_a   1.000
_cell.length_b   1.000
_cell.length_c   1.000
_cell.angle_alpha   90.00
_cell.angle_beta   90.00
_cell.angle_gamma   90.00
#
_symmetry.space_group_name_H-M   'P 1'
#
loop_
_entity.id
_entity.type
_entity.pdbx_description
1 polymer ?
#
loop_
_entity_poly.entity_id
_entity_poly.type
_entity_poly.pdbx_seq_one_letter_code
_entity_poly.pdbx_strand_id
1 'polypeptide(L)'
;MEKVIDDLFVSYERGALSRREIVGALAMLTTAAGSAAAAPAGFAGSSLNHVSITVSNIERSAEFYSRVFALPPMGPNRTGATQLRVGKSHLTIRRGSPAGVVDHFAIGIERFNQESVSAELRARGAVPRNEEPYGLHVIDPDGVHVQIIDSEA
;
A
#
# COMPACT_ATOMS: atom_id res chain seq x y z
N MET A 1 19.13 10.29 20.02
CA MET A 1 18.12 11.37 19.94
C MET A 1 17.73 11.82 21.33
N GLU A 2 17.33 10.93 22.21
CA GLU A 2 16.97 11.23 23.61
C GLU A 2 18.03 12.09 24.34
N LYS A 3 19.28 11.69 24.31
CA LYS A 3 20.38 12.44 24.94
C LYS A 3 20.52 13.88 24.44
N VAL A 4 20.30 14.14 23.16
CA VAL A 4 20.37 15.50 22.58
C VAL A 4 19.24 16.38 23.08
N ILE A 5 18.05 15.80 23.25
CA ILE A 5 16.87 16.48 23.81
C ILE A 5 17.11 16.83 25.26
N ASP A 6 17.63 15.89 26.05
CA ASP A 6 17.96 16.11 27.47
C ASP A 6 19.03 17.21 27.64
N ASP A 7 20.08 17.20 26.82
CA ASP A 7 21.13 18.23 26.85
C ASP A 7 20.58 19.63 26.49
N LEU A 8 19.59 19.72 25.60
CA LEU A 8 18.89 20.98 25.28
C LEU A 8 18.07 21.50 26.45
N PHE A 9 17.33 20.64 27.14
CA PHE A 9 16.55 21.01 28.31
C PHE A 9 17.45 21.45 29.47
N VAL A 10 18.52 20.72 29.76
CA VAL A 10 19.51 21.12 30.77
C VAL A 10 20.14 22.48 30.46
N SER A 11 20.42 22.76 29.20
CA SER A 11 20.98 24.05 28.77
C SER A 11 19.97 25.20 28.94
N TYR A 12 18.68 24.93 28.68
CA TYR A 12 17.59 25.87 28.91
C TYR A 12 17.39 26.16 30.39
N GLU A 13 17.35 25.13 31.25
CA GLU A 13 17.18 25.27 32.71
C GLU A 13 18.32 26.06 33.35
N ARG A 14 19.54 25.91 32.82
CA ARG A 14 20.72 26.69 33.26
C ARG A 14 20.77 28.12 32.72
N GLY A 15 19.77 28.53 31.93
CA GLY A 15 19.71 29.85 31.31
C GLY A 15 20.69 30.08 30.18
N ALA A 16 21.34 29.02 29.68
CA ALA A 16 22.25 29.08 28.54
C ALA A 16 21.51 29.17 27.19
N LEU A 17 20.21 28.81 27.15
CA LEU A 17 19.33 28.95 26.00
C LEU A 17 18.07 29.74 26.37
N SER A 18 17.65 30.65 25.52
CA SER A 18 16.34 31.30 25.59
C SER A 18 15.20 30.37 25.12
N ARG A 19 13.95 30.70 25.46
CA ARG A 19 12.77 29.99 24.95
C ARG A 19 12.73 29.91 23.44
N ARG A 20 13.17 30.92 22.73
CA ARG A 20 13.18 30.96 21.26
C ARG A 20 14.23 30.00 20.71
N GLU A 21 15.39 29.94 21.35
CA GLU A 21 16.49 29.05 20.92
C GLU A 21 16.17 27.58 21.17
N ILE A 22 15.60 27.21 22.31
CA ILE A 22 15.21 25.81 22.56
C ILE A 22 14.08 25.36 21.62
N VAL A 23 13.06 26.21 21.36
CA VAL A 23 12.01 25.91 20.39
C VAL A 23 12.58 25.77 18.98
N GLY A 24 13.52 26.64 18.59
CA GLY A 24 14.21 26.55 17.31
C GLY A 24 15.05 25.27 17.19
N ALA A 25 15.79 24.89 18.23
CA ALA A 25 16.60 23.67 18.24
C ALA A 25 15.72 22.40 18.18
N LEU A 26 14.62 22.36 18.93
CA LEU A 26 13.64 21.27 18.88
C LEU A 26 12.95 21.17 17.51
N ALA A 27 12.60 22.29 16.89
CA ALA A 27 12.03 22.32 15.55
C ALA A 27 13.03 21.80 14.51
N MET A 28 14.31 22.10 14.65
CA MET A 28 15.36 21.56 13.77
C MET A 28 15.56 20.05 13.96
N LEU A 29 15.42 19.52 15.17
CA LEU A 29 15.48 18.08 15.45
C LEU A 29 14.27 17.34 14.86
N THR A 30 13.09 17.94 14.89
CA THR A 30 11.87 17.36 14.27
C THR A 30 11.94 17.42 12.74
N THR A 31 12.53 18.46 12.15
CA THR A 31 12.77 18.53 10.70
C THR A 31 13.86 17.58 10.24
N ALA A 32 14.88 17.31 11.07
CA ALA A 32 15.89 16.28 10.79
C ALA A 32 15.36 14.84 10.96
N ALA A 33 14.37 14.64 11.86
CA ALA A 33 13.67 13.36 11.99
C ALA A 33 12.50 13.22 10.99
N GLY A 34 12.05 14.33 10.43
CA GLY A 34 10.96 14.45 9.46
C GLY A 34 11.39 14.81 8.04
N SER A 35 12.67 14.61 7.69
CA SER A 35 13.03 14.38 6.30
C SER A 35 12.37 13.05 5.92
N ALA A 36 11.09 13.10 5.54
CA ALA A 36 10.60 12.17 4.55
C ALA A 36 11.61 12.29 3.42
N ALA A 37 12.54 11.33 3.33
CA ALA A 37 13.42 11.22 2.19
C ALA A 37 12.49 11.38 0.99
N ALA A 38 12.73 12.40 0.16
CA ALA A 38 11.97 12.58 -1.07
C ALA A 38 11.94 11.19 -1.70
N ALA A 39 10.73 10.65 -1.90
CA ALA A 39 10.61 9.31 -2.46
C ALA A 39 11.51 9.29 -3.69
N PRO A 40 12.45 8.34 -3.80
CA PRO A 40 13.37 8.32 -4.92
C PRO A 40 12.58 8.50 -6.21
N ALA A 41 13.14 9.24 -7.18
CA ALA A 41 12.50 9.47 -8.47
C ALA A 41 12.23 8.11 -9.13
N GLY A 42 11.04 7.57 -8.93
CA GLY A 42 10.62 6.24 -9.32
C GLY A 42 9.11 6.21 -9.49
N PHE A 43 8.50 5.06 -9.30
CA PHE A 43 7.05 4.95 -9.38
C PHE A 43 6.34 5.48 -8.12
N ALA A 44 5.10 5.89 -8.28
CA ALA A 44 4.15 6.13 -7.20
C ALA A 44 2.87 5.30 -7.44
N GLY A 45 2.26 4.81 -6.37
CA GLY A 45 0.91 4.25 -6.46
C GLY A 45 -0.07 5.34 -6.87
N SER A 46 -0.82 5.12 -7.94
CA SER A 46 -1.73 6.10 -8.54
C SER A 46 -3.20 5.75 -8.34
N SER A 47 -3.51 4.48 -8.07
CA SER A 47 -4.88 4.01 -7.90
C SER A 47 -4.97 2.76 -7.02
N LEU A 48 -6.13 2.54 -6.43
CA LEU A 48 -6.54 1.22 -5.95
C LEU A 48 -7.19 0.50 -7.14
N ASN A 49 -6.45 -0.42 -7.78
CA ASN A 49 -6.95 -1.12 -8.95
C ASN A 49 -8.07 -2.11 -8.58
N HIS A 50 -7.82 -2.99 -7.61
CA HIS A 50 -8.86 -3.92 -7.12
C HIS A 50 -8.64 -4.38 -5.68
N VAL A 51 -9.69 -4.98 -5.13
CA VAL A 51 -9.64 -5.79 -3.91
C VAL A 51 -10.04 -7.22 -4.27
N SER A 52 -9.28 -8.20 -3.81
CA SER A 52 -9.57 -9.63 -3.97
C SER A 52 -10.07 -10.21 -2.64
N ILE A 53 -11.19 -10.91 -2.69
CA ILE A 53 -11.76 -11.60 -1.54
C ILE A 53 -11.87 -13.10 -1.79
N THR A 54 -11.70 -13.86 -0.73
CA THR A 54 -11.88 -15.32 -0.73
C THR A 54 -13.24 -15.68 -0.17
N VAL A 55 -14.00 -16.49 -0.91
CA VAL A 55 -15.35 -16.91 -0.54
C VAL A 55 -15.51 -18.41 -0.68
N SER A 56 -16.50 -18.98 0.00
CA SER A 56 -16.85 -20.39 -0.13
C SER A 56 -17.66 -20.72 -1.39
N ASN A 57 -18.42 -19.73 -1.92
CA ASN A 57 -19.23 -19.87 -3.13
C ASN A 57 -19.21 -18.56 -3.91
N ILE A 58 -18.60 -18.58 -5.09
CA ILE A 58 -18.40 -17.41 -5.96
C ILE A 58 -19.74 -16.87 -6.45
N GLU A 59 -20.63 -17.73 -6.94
CA GLU A 59 -21.90 -17.37 -7.55
C GLU A 59 -22.79 -16.64 -6.54
N ARG A 60 -22.91 -17.19 -5.34
CA ARG A 60 -23.69 -16.60 -4.25
C ARG A 60 -23.16 -15.22 -3.85
N SER A 61 -21.83 -15.08 -3.76
CA SER A 61 -21.22 -13.80 -3.39
C SER A 61 -21.35 -12.78 -4.51
N ALA A 62 -21.14 -13.17 -5.75
CA ALA A 62 -21.31 -12.29 -6.92
C ALA A 62 -22.76 -11.80 -7.04
N GLU A 63 -23.74 -12.69 -6.87
CA GLU A 63 -25.17 -12.33 -6.85
C GLU A 63 -25.48 -11.32 -5.72
N PHE A 64 -24.94 -11.55 -4.53
CA PHE A 64 -25.10 -10.63 -3.40
C PHE A 64 -24.62 -9.21 -3.76
N TYR A 65 -23.36 -9.09 -4.20
CA TYR A 65 -22.77 -7.78 -4.52
C TYR A 65 -23.44 -7.10 -5.72
N SER A 66 -23.82 -7.87 -6.74
CA SER A 66 -24.53 -7.32 -7.89
C SER A 66 -25.94 -6.84 -7.52
N ARG A 67 -26.66 -7.58 -6.70
CA ARG A 67 -28.04 -7.22 -6.28
C ARG A 67 -28.05 -6.07 -5.27
N VAL A 68 -27.15 -6.10 -4.27
CA VAL A 68 -27.17 -5.13 -3.16
C VAL A 68 -26.56 -3.79 -3.55
N PHE A 69 -25.49 -3.82 -4.35
CA PHE A 69 -24.72 -2.63 -4.71
C PHE A 69 -24.78 -2.29 -6.21
N ALA A 70 -25.60 -3.01 -6.98
CA ALA A 70 -25.72 -2.86 -8.43
C ALA A 70 -24.37 -2.95 -9.18
N LEU A 71 -23.42 -3.78 -8.70
CA LEU A 71 -22.13 -3.94 -9.33
C LEU A 71 -22.26 -4.79 -10.61
N PRO A 72 -21.95 -4.24 -11.78
CA PRO A 72 -22.02 -5.00 -13.02
C PRO A 72 -20.87 -6.01 -13.12
N PRO A 73 -21.14 -7.21 -13.66
CA PRO A 73 -20.07 -8.18 -13.91
C PRO A 73 -19.13 -7.67 -15.00
N MET A 74 -17.86 -7.99 -14.83
CA MET A 74 -16.83 -7.84 -15.85
C MET A 74 -16.71 -9.16 -16.63
N GLY A 75 -16.09 -9.12 -17.80
CA GLY A 75 -15.85 -10.32 -18.60
C GLY A 75 -14.98 -11.37 -17.87
N PRO A 76 -14.83 -12.55 -18.47
CA PRO A 76 -14.02 -13.61 -17.89
C PRO A 76 -12.55 -13.17 -17.75
N ASN A 77 -11.94 -13.57 -16.63
CA ASN A 77 -10.51 -13.34 -16.42
C ASN A 77 -9.70 -14.64 -16.55
N ARG A 78 -8.37 -14.52 -16.65
CA ARG A 78 -7.47 -15.66 -16.82
C ARG A 78 -7.32 -16.55 -15.58
N THR A 79 -7.75 -16.08 -14.41
CA THR A 79 -7.55 -16.78 -13.14
C THR A 79 -8.78 -17.58 -12.69
N GLY A 80 -9.88 -17.56 -13.46
CA GLY A 80 -11.14 -18.20 -13.09
C GLY A 80 -11.90 -17.52 -11.95
N ALA A 81 -11.48 -16.32 -11.55
CA ALA A 81 -12.20 -15.51 -10.59
C ALA A 81 -13.33 -14.72 -11.27
N THR A 82 -14.37 -14.40 -10.53
CA THR A 82 -15.42 -13.47 -10.96
C THR A 82 -15.02 -12.05 -10.56
N GLN A 83 -15.19 -11.10 -11.48
CA GLN A 83 -14.90 -9.69 -11.25
C GLN A 83 -16.17 -8.84 -11.42
N LEU A 84 -16.38 -7.92 -10.50
CA LEU A 84 -17.45 -6.95 -10.51
C LEU A 84 -16.89 -5.54 -10.52
N ARG A 85 -17.40 -4.66 -11.39
CA ARG A 85 -16.92 -3.27 -11.51
C ARG A 85 -17.36 -2.42 -10.32
N VAL A 86 -16.43 -1.64 -9.77
CA VAL A 86 -16.67 -0.68 -8.69
C VAL A 86 -16.03 0.66 -9.12
N GLY A 87 -16.77 1.48 -9.85
CA GLY A 87 -16.24 2.72 -10.42
C GLY A 87 -15.05 2.44 -11.36
N LYS A 88 -13.89 3.00 -11.04
CA LYS A 88 -12.63 2.75 -11.76
C LYS A 88 -11.90 1.49 -11.29
N SER A 89 -12.29 0.94 -10.14
CA SER A 89 -11.73 -0.27 -9.53
C SER A 89 -12.62 -1.48 -9.79
N HIS A 90 -12.24 -2.63 -9.25
CA HIS A 90 -13.13 -3.80 -9.26
C HIS A 90 -12.96 -4.67 -8.01
N LEU A 91 -13.98 -5.46 -7.72
CA LEU A 91 -13.97 -6.51 -6.72
C LEU A 91 -13.69 -7.84 -7.43
N THR A 92 -12.63 -8.52 -7.04
CA THR A 92 -12.30 -9.88 -7.49
C THR A 92 -12.77 -10.89 -6.45
N ILE A 93 -13.59 -11.85 -6.87
CA ILE A 93 -14.19 -12.87 -6.01
C ILE A 93 -13.59 -14.23 -6.39
N ARG A 94 -12.93 -14.89 -5.43
CA ARG A 94 -12.27 -16.19 -5.61
C ARG A 94 -12.83 -17.22 -4.65
N ARG A 95 -12.78 -18.48 -5.03
CA ARG A 95 -13.00 -19.59 -4.08
C ARG A 95 -11.72 -19.84 -3.30
N GLY A 96 -11.80 -19.99 -1.98
CA GLY A 96 -10.64 -20.33 -1.15
C GLY A 96 -10.99 -20.56 0.32
N SER A 97 -9.95 -20.94 1.08
CA SER A 97 -10.03 -21.18 2.52
C SER A 97 -8.82 -20.49 3.20
N PRO A 98 -9.05 -19.71 4.26
CA PRO A 98 -10.34 -19.39 4.86
C PRO A 98 -11.23 -18.54 3.94
N ALA A 99 -12.54 -18.72 4.02
CA ALA A 99 -13.52 -17.90 3.31
C ALA A 99 -13.94 -16.68 4.16
N GLY A 100 -14.39 -15.60 3.49
CA GLY A 100 -14.82 -14.37 4.16
C GLY A 100 -13.67 -13.46 4.55
N VAL A 101 -12.54 -13.55 3.87
CA VAL A 101 -11.35 -12.71 4.09
C VAL A 101 -10.96 -11.94 2.85
N VAL A 102 -10.26 -10.82 3.04
CA VAL A 102 -9.55 -10.14 1.97
C VAL A 102 -8.27 -10.91 1.70
N ASP A 103 -8.09 -11.35 0.46
CA ASP A 103 -6.91 -12.09 0.01
C ASP A 103 -5.76 -11.12 -0.27
N HIS A 104 -6.01 -10.10 -1.06
CA HIS A 104 -5.09 -9.01 -1.33
C HIS A 104 -5.82 -7.77 -1.87
N PHE A 105 -5.11 -6.67 -1.95
CA PHE A 105 -5.50 -5.53 -2.77
C PHE A 105 -4.40 -5.18 -3.76
N ALA A 106 -4.74 -4.47 -4.83
CA ALA A 106 -3.81 -4.11 -5.88
C ALA A 106 -3.62 -2.60 -5.99
N ILE A 107 -2.38 -2.18 -5.98
CA ILE A 107 -1.97 -0.80 -6.27
C ILE A 107 -1.63 -0.69 -7.75
N GLY A 108 -2.33 0.20 -8.43
CA GLY A 108 -2.04 0.56 -9.81
C GLY A 108 -0.89 1.57 -9.89
N ILE A 109 0.02 1.35 -10.83
CA ILE A 109 1.17 2.21 -11.12
C ILE A 109 1.11 2.62 -12.58
N GLU A 110 1.24 3.90 -12.84
CA GLU A 110 1.32 4.41 -14.20
C GLU A 110 2.61 3.96 -14.87
N ARG A 111 2.51 3.59 -16.15
CA ARG A 111 3.66 3.11 -16.95
C ARG A 111 4.37 1.95 -16.29
N PHE A 112 3.60 0.97 -15.80
CA PHE A 112 4.11 -0.20 -15.13
C PHE A 112 5.11 -0.97 -16.00
N ASN A 113 6.29 -1.19 -15.44
CA ASN A 113 7.28 -2.12 -15.98
C ASN A 113 7.78 -2.98 -14.81
N GLN A 114 7.55 -4.28 -14.89
CA GLN A 114 7.80 -5.21 -13.78
C GLN A 114 9.25 -5.21 -13.31
N GLU A 115 10.21 -5.11 -14.21
CA GLU A 115 11.63 -5.15 -13.89
C GLU A 115 12.05 -3.88 -13.12
N SER A 116 11.74 -2.70 -13.66
CA SER A 116 12.06 -1.42 -13.02
C SER A 116 11.33 -1.22 -11.70
N VAL A 117 10.05 -1.60 -11.62
CA VAL A 117 9.26 -1.54 -10.39
C VAL A 117 9.84 -2.50 -9.33
N SER A 118 10.22 -3.72 -9.73
CA SER A 118 10.86 -4.67 -8.81
C SER A 118 12.20 -4.18 -8.28
N ALA A 119 13.02 -3.54 -9.12
CA ALA A 119 14.27 -2.93 -8.69
C ALA A 119 14.05 -1.79 -7.68
N GLU A 120 13.08 -0.93 -7.96
CA GLU A 120 12.71 0.18 -7.09
C GLU A 120 12.11 -0.29 -5.75
N LEU A 121 11.27 -1.33 -5.76
CA LEU A 121 10.76 -1.96 -4.53
C LEU A 121 11.89 -2.44 -3.63
N ARG A 122 12.91 -3.12 -4.21
CA ARG A 122 14.10 -3.55 -3.46
C ARG A 122 14.89 -2.37 -2.91
N ALA A 123 15.08 -1.32 -3.70
CA ALA A 123 15.76 -0.10 -3.25
C ALA A 123 15.05 0.58 -2.08
N ARG A 124 13.72 0.44 -1.99
CA ARG A 124 12.87 0.93 -0.89
C ARG A 124 12.73 -0.07 0.27
N GLY A 125 13.43 -1.20 0.24
CA GLY A 125 13.43 -2.20 1.32
C GLY A 125 12.31 -3.23 1.25
N ALA A 126 11.49 -3.25 0.20
CA ALA A 126 10.49 -4.28 -0.01
C ALA A 126 11.09 -5.51 -0.72
N VAL A 127 10.48 -6.68 -0.54
CA VAL A 127 10.87 -7.92 -1.22
C VAL A 127 9.82 -8.27 -2.27
N PRO A 128 10.04 -7.91 -3.55
CA PRO A 128 9.09 -8.24 -4.61
C PRO A 128 9.09 -9.74 -4.88
N ARG A 129 7.91 -10.29 -5.09
CA ARG A 129 7.63 -11.67 -5.51
C ARG A 129 6.86 -11.64 -6.82
N ASN A 130 7.19 -12.53 -7.72
CA ASN A 130 6.41 -12.74 -8.93
C ASN A 130 5.71 -14.09 -8.81
N GLU A 131 4.41 -14.07 -8.69
CA GLU A 131 3.59 -15.26 -8.46
C GLU A 131 2.68 -15.49 -9.67
N GLU A 132 3.02 -16.44 -10.50
CA GLU A 132 2.15 -16.84 -11.63
C GLU A 132 0.86 -17.52 -11.14
N PRO A 133 -0.30 -17.18 -11.67
CA PRO A 133 -0.57 -16.20 -12.74
C PRO A 133 -0.87 -14.78 -12.23
N TYR A 134 -0.59 -14.47 -10.98
CA TYR A 134 -1.06 -13.26 -10.29
C TYR A 134 -0.12 -12.05 -10.43
N GLY A 135 1.11 -12.27 -10.89
CA GLY A 135 2.08 -11.22 -11.18
C GLY A 135 2.83 -10.71 -9.94
N LEU A 136 3.22 -9.44 -9.97
CA LEU A 136 4.11 -8.84 -8.96
C LEU A 136 3.37 -8.55 -7.65
N HIS A 137 3.93 -9.02 -6.53
CA HIS A 137 3.42 -8.80 -5.18
C HIS A 137 4.52 -8.40 -4.22
N VAL A 138 4.13 -7.70 -3.16
CA VAL A 138 4.91 -7.52 -1.93
C VAL A 138 4.04 -7.88 -0.74
N ILE A 139 4.67 -8.14 0.40
CA ILE A 139 3.98 -8.37 1.67
C ILE A 139 4.36 -7.21 2.59
N ASP A 140 3.37 -6.60 3.23
CA ASP A 140 3.61 -5.56 4.20
C ASP A 140 4.16 -6.12 5.53
N PRO A 141 4.59 -5.28 6.49
CA PRO A 141 5.15 -5.75 7.76
C PRO A 141 4.23 -6.63 8.60
N ASP A 142 2.90 -6.50 8.44
CA ASP A 142 1.88 -7.28 9.17
C ASP A 142 1.39 -8.50 8.38
N GLY A 143 1.94 -8.75 7.19
CA GLY A 143 1.62 -9.90 6.36
C GLY A 143 0.50 -9.67 5.34
N VAL A 144 0.09 -8.43 5.11
CA VAL A 144 -0.93 -8.11 4.10
C VAL A 144 -0.33 -8.22 2.70
N HIS A 145 -0.99 -8.96 1.83
CA HIS A 145 -0.58 -9.10 0.43
C HIS A 145 -1.00 -7.89 -0.39
N VAL A 146 -0.04 -7.29 -1.08
CA VAL A 146 -0.23 -6.14 -1.97
C VAL A 146 0.25 -6.51 -3.36
N GLN A 147 -0.66 -6.58 -4.32
CA GLN A 147 -0.33 -6.73 -5.73
C GLN A 147 0.06 -5.38 -6.33
N ILE A 148 1.04 -5.38 -7.21
CA ILE A 148 1.43 -4.20 -7.99
C ILE A 148 1.13 -4.48 -9.46
N ILE A 149 0.38 -3.58 -10.08
CA ILE A 149 -0.14 -3.79 -11.43
C ILE A 149 -0.14 -2.47 -12.21
N ASP A 150 -0.33 -2.53 -13.52
CA ASP A 150 -0.59 -1.33 -14.32
C ASP A 150 -1.89 -0.65 -13.86
N SER A 151 -1.88 0.67 -13.74
CA SER A 151 -3.06 1.45 -13.31
C SER A 151 -4.24 1.34 -14.28
N GLU A 152 -3.96 0.97 -15.55
CA GLU A 152 -4.95 0.83 -16.61
C GLU A 152 -5.35 -0.65 -16.89
N ALA A 153 -4.83 -1.60 -16.10
CA ALA A 153 -5.10 -3.03 -16.26
C ALA A 153 -6.49 -3.45 -15.77
#